data_79b72eb99c50feb76cbb37c440ed1005
#
_entry.id   79b72eb99c50feb76cbb37c440ed1005
#
_cell.length_a   1.000
_cell.length_b   1.000
_cell.length_c   1.000
_cell.angle_alpha   90.00
_cell.angle_beta   90.00
_cell.angle_gamma   90.00
#
_symmetry.space_group_name_H-M   'P 1'
#
loop_
_entity.id
_entity.type
_entity.pdbx_description
1 polymer ?
#
loop_
_entity_poly.entity_id
_entity_poly.type
_entity_poly.pdbx_seq_one_letter_code
_entity_poly.pdbx_strand_id
1 'polypeptide(L)'
;ISWGLRTFVFQAYEIPSGSMEDTIMTGDMVFSEKITYYMNDPQPGDIVTFIDPEIPSRTLIKRVIATGGQTVNLIDGDVYVDNKKLVEPYTAGKPSYPLTTAYGTTISYPYKVPEGEIWVMGDNRTNSQDSRYFGSIPVDSVTGKAVFIYWPLNNMAPLN
;
A
#
# COMPACT_ATOMS: atom_id res chain seq x y z
N ILE A 1 0.01 -31.32 7.27
CA ILE A 1 0.58 -30.57 7.11
C ILE A 1 0.19 -29.15 7.41
N SER A 2 -0.34 -28.93 8.58
CA SER A 2 -0.68 -27.60 9.04
C SER A 2 0.54 -26.69 9.17
N TRP A 3 1.70 -27.24 9.49
CA TRP A 3 2.93 -26.45 9.55
C TRP A 3 3.33 -25.90 8.18
N GLY A 4 3.09 -26.63 7.10
CA GLY A 4 3.34 -26.15 5.76
C GLY A 4 2.44 -24.99 5.40
N LEU A 5 1.16 -25.04 5.77
CA LEU A 5 0.23 -23.93 5.57
C LEU A 5 0.68 -22.68 6.31
N ARG A 6 1.10 -22.81 7.58
CA ARG A 6 1.58 -21.65 8.33
C ARG A 6 2.80 -21.00 7.70
N THR A 7 3.70 -21.81 7.16
CA THR A 7 4.92 -21.31 6.51
C THR A 7 4.61 -20.49 5.27
N PHE A 8 3.63 -20.90 4.46
CA PHE A 8 3.34 -20.28 3.16
C PHE A 8 2.15 -19.31 3.17
N VAL A 9 1.31 -19.31 4.20
CA VAL A 9 0.05 -18.55 4.25
C VAL A 9 0.18 -17.28 5.04
N PHE A 10 0.86 -17.32 6.18
CA PHE A 10 1.02 -16.17 7.05
C PHE A 10 2.47 -15.75 7.18
N GLN A 11 2.69 -14.44 7.26
CA GLN A 11 4.00 -13.87 7.49
C GLN A 11 3.88 -12.67 8.41
N ALA A 12 4.83 -12.57 9.36
CA ALA A 12 4.88 -11.47 10.32
C ALA A 12 5.93 -10.46 9.88
N TYR A 13 5.61 -9.17 10.01
CA TYR A 13 6.51 -8.09 9.67
C TYR A 13 6.57 -7.07 10.82
N GLU A 14 7.76 -6.54 11.08
CA GLU A 14 7.93 -5.35 11.89
C GLU A 14 7.94 -4.13 10.97
N ILE A 15 7.21 -3.09 11.34
CA ILE A 15 7.07 -1.87 10.54
C ILE A 15 8.22 -0.92 10.84
N PRO A 16 9.14 -0.68 9.88
CA PRO A 16 10.34 0.11 10.13
C PRO A 16 10.16 1.61 9.92
N SER A 17 9.07 2.06 9.33
CA SER A 17 8.89 3.46 8.95
C SER A 17 7.51 3.98 9.27
N GLY A 18 7.35 5.29 9.21
CA GLY A 18 6.10 5.97 9.51
C GLY A 18 5.17 6.18 8.32
N SER A 19 5.40 5.51 7.17
CA SER A 19 4.62 5.76 5.95
C SER A 19 3.13 5.42 6.04
N MET A 20 2.74 4.60 7.02
CA MET A 20 1.35 4.20 7.23
C MET A 20 0.73 4.79 8.50
N GLU A 21 1.41 5.76 9.14
CA GLU A 21 0.82 6.44 10.29
C GLU A 21 -0.40 7.26 9.84
N ASP A 22 -1.43 7.32 10.60
CA ASP A 22 -1.63 6.76 11.96
C ASP A 22 -2.22 5.33 11.96
N THR A 23 -2.47 4.74 10.80
CA THR A 23 -3.07 3.40 10.67
C THR A 23 -2.15 2.33 11.28
N ILE A 24 -0.87 2.39 10.93
CA ILE A 24 0.15 1.47 11.43
C ILE A 24 1.34 2.30 11.88
N MET A 25 1.71 2.16 13.14
CA MET A 25 2.81 2.94 13.72
C MET A 25 4.15 2.25 13.51
N THR A 26 5.22 3.03 13.46
CA THR A 26 6.57 2.50 13.45
C THR A 26 6.78 1.57 14.66
N GLY A 27 7.33 0.40 14.42
CA GLY A 27 7.54 -0.61 15.47
C GLY A 27 6.38 -1.57 15.67
N ASP A 28 5.23 -1.32 15.04
CA ASP A 28 4.12 -2.27 15.08
C ASP A 28 4.51 -3.57 14.38
N MET A 29 3.99 -4.68 14.90
CA MET A 29 4.14 -6.00 14.28
C MET A 29 2.83 -6.36 13.61
N VAL A 30 2.87 -6.69 12.33
CA VAL A 30 1.66 -7.00 11.56
C VAL A 30 1.71 -8.40 10.98
N PHE A 31 0.54 -9.03 10.87
CA PHE A 31 0.36 -10.25 10.09
C PHE A 31 -0.11 -9.93 8.69
N SER A 32 0.55 -10.54 7.71
CA SER A 32 0.16 -10.55 6.31
C SER A 32 -0.23 -11.97 5.92
N GLU A 33 -1.32 -12.12 5.18
CA GLU A 33 -1.78 -13.44 4.74
C GLU A 33 -1.86 -13.48 3.21
N LYS A 34 -1.69 -14.67 2.65
CA LYS A 34 -1.63 -14.88 1.19
C LYS A 34 -2.90 -15.50 0.61
N ILE A 35 -3.76 -16.07 1.45
CA ILE A 35 -4.92 -16.86 0.99
C ILE A 35 -5.84 -16.02 0.12
N THR A 36 -6.14 -14.78 0.54
CA THR A 36 -7.04 -13.89 -0.21
C THR A 36 -6.59 -13.75 -1.65
N TYR A 37 -5.29 -13.58 -1.90
CA TYR A 37 -4.76 -13.30 -3.24
C TYR A 37 -4.47 -14.54 -4.07
N TYR A 38 -4.68 -15.73 -3.54
CA TYR A 38 -4.77 -16.94 -4.36
C TYR A 38 -6.10 -17.02 -5.10
N MET A 39 -7.13 -16.34 -4.60
CA MET A 39 -8.50 -16.43 -5.12
C MET A 39 -8.96 -15.12 -5.78
N ASN A 40 -8.44 -13.99 -5.34
CA ASN A 40 -8.85 -12.67 -5.80
C ASN A 40 -7.63 -11.76 -5.94
N ASP A 41 -7.69 -10.81 -6.87
CA ASP A 41 -6.67 -9.77 -6.97
C ASP A 41 -6.83 -8.75 -5.84
N PRO A 42 -5.75 -8.01 -5.51
CA PRO A 42 -5.85 -6.89 -4.57
C PRO A 42 -6.92 -5.89 -4.99
N GLN A 43 -7.67 -5.39 -4.01
CA GLN A 43 -8.77 -4.46 -4.22
C GLN A 43 -8.47 -3.10 -3.59
N PRO A 44 -9.05 -2.00 -4.11
CA PRO A 44 -8.92 -0.71 -3.47
C PRO A 44 -9.33 -0.77 -2.00
N GLY A 45 -8.52 -0.16 -1.13
CA GLY A 45 -8.69 -0.19 0.31
C GLY A 45 -7.88 -1.27 1.03
N ASP A 46 -7.44 -2.30 0.32
CA ASP A 46 -6.58 -3.33 0.91
C ASP A 46 -5.23 -2.74 1.30
N ILE A 47 -4.69 -3.15 2.44
CA ILE A 47 -3.30 -2.88 2.81
C ILE A 47 -2.48 -4.10 2.41
N VAL A 48 -1.50 -3.89 1.56
CA VAL A 48 -0.72 -4.99 0.97
C VAL A 48 0.74 -4.89 1.35
N THR A 49 1.39 -6.05 1.47
CA THR A 49 2.84 -6.15 1.50
C THR A 49 3.31 -6.55 0.11
N PHE A 50 4.40 -5.94 -0.36
CA PHE A 50 4.92 -6.20 -1.70
C PHE A 50 6.43 -5.94 -1.75
N ILE A 51 7.06 -6.50 -2.78
CA ILE A 51 8.49 -6.32 -3.01
C ILE A 51 8.75 -4.89 -3.49
N ASP A 52 9.68 -4.20 -2.83
CA ASP A 52 10.08 -2.85 -3.21
C ASP A 52 10.61 -2.84 -4.66
N PRO A 53 10.00 -2.06 -5.58
CA PRO A 53 10.44 -2.05 -6.96
C PRO A 53 11.84 -1.45 -7.16
N GLU A 54 12.32 -0.67 -6.20
CA GLU A 54 13.64 -0.04 -6.28
C GLU A 54 14.71 -0.84 -5.56
N ILE A 55 14.36 -1.50 -4.45
CA ILE A 55 15.28 -2.31 -3.64
C ILE A 55 14.62 -3.68 -3.38
N PRO A 56 14.78 -4.65 -4.31
CA PRO A 56 14.03 -5.92 -4.25
C PRO A 56 14.28 -6.77 -3.00
N SER A 57 15.31 -6.46 -2.22
CA SER A 57 15.55 -7.14 -0.95
C SER A 57 14.63 -6.65 0.18
N ARG A 58 13.87 -5.57 -0.06
CA ARG A 58 12.93 -5.01 0.93
C ARG A 58 11.49 -5.32 0.58
N THR A 59 10.68 -5.45 1.63
CA THR A 59 9.21 -5.52 1.51
C THR A 59 8.62 -4.23 2.03
N LEU A 60 7.74 -3.64 1.23
CA LEU A 60 6.99 -2.44 1.61
C LEU A 60 5.57 -2.79 2.00
N ILE A 61 4.94 -1.91 2.76
CA ILE A 61 3.52 -2.00 3.11
C ILE A 61 2.84 -0.68 2.75
N LYS A 62 1.77 -0.77 1.96
CA LYS A 62 1.02 0.41 1.49
C LYS A 62 -0.45 0.02 1.30
N ARG A 63 -1.29 1.04 1.10
CA ARG A 63 -2.71 0.84 0.80
C ARG A 63 -2.94 0.88 -0.70
N VAL A 64 -3.74 -0.06 -1.21
CA VAL A 64 -4.17 -0.05 -2.62
C VAL A 64 -5.20 1.07 -2.82
N ILE A 65 -4.92 1.95 -3.77
CA ILE A 65 -5.79 3.08 -4.12
C ILE A 65 -6.55 2.80 -5.40
N ALA A 66 -5.90 2.19 -6.38
CA ALA A 66 -6.50 1.89 -7.68
C ALA A 66 -5.91 0.62 -8.26
N THR A 67 -6.68 -0.01 -9.14
CA THR A 67 -6.31 -1.26 -9.80
C THR A 67 -6.29 -1.07 -11.31
N GLY A 68 -5.87 -2.08 -12.05
CA GLY A 68 -5.71 -2.01 -13.50
C GLY A 68 -6.95 -1.48 -14.22
N GLY A 69 -6.73 -0.55 -15.13
CA GLY A 69 -7.78 0.12 -15.88
C GLY A 69 -8.34 1.39 -15.25
N GLN A 70 -8.10 1.62 -13.96
CA GLN A 70 -8.53 2.84 -13.29
C GLN A 70 -7.53 3.96 -13.51
N THR A 71 -8.00 5.20 -13.43
CA THR A 71 -7.18 6.40 -13.62
C THR A 71 -7.06 7.15 -12.30
N VAL A 72 -5.82 7.45 -11.90
CA VAL A 72 -5.52 8.20 -10.68
C VAL A 72 -5.17 9.64 -11.04
N ASN A 73 -5.73 10.60 -10.31
CA ASN A 73 -5.33 11.99 -10.42
C ASN A 73 -5.15 12.60 -9.03
N LEU A 74 -4.25 13.54 -8.93
CA LEU A 74 -3.99 14.30 -7.69
C LEU A 74 -4.32 15.76 -7.96
N ILE A 75 -5.34 16.27 -7.28
CA ILE A 75 -5.83 17.65 -7.47
C ILE A 75 -5.95 18.31 -6.11
N ASP A 76 -5.20 19.38 -5.90
CA ASP A 76 -5.24 20.20 -4.68
C ASP A 76 -5.09 19.37 -3.39
N GLY A 77 -4.24 18.35 -3.42
CA GLY A 77 -3.99 17.49 -2.26
C GLY A 77 -4.97 16.34 -2.09
N ASP A 78 -5.96 16.20 -2.95
CA ASP A 78 -6.94 15.13 -2.92
C ASP A 78 -6.66 14.09 -4.00
N VAL A 79 -7.00 12.84 -3.70
CA VAL A 79 -6.87 11.73 -4.64
C VAL A 79 -8.21 11.51 -5.35
N TYR A 80 -8.15 11.44 -6.67
CA TYR A 80 -9.29 11.12 -7.53
C TYR A 80 -9.02 9.79 -8.24
N VAL A 81 -10.01 8.92 -8.24
CA VAL A 81 -9.96 7.67 -9.03
C VAL A 81 -11.18 7.68 -9.96
N ASP A 82 -10.91 7.56 -11.27
CA ASP A 82 -11.94 7.66 -12.32
C ASP A 82 -12.80 8.92 -12.17
N ASN A 83 -12.13 10.05 -11.92
CA ASN A 83 -12.73 11.38 -11.73
C ASN A 83 -13.60 11.53 -10.48
N LYS A 84 -13.52 10.59 -9.54
CA LYS A 84 -14.25 10.68 -8.27
C LYS A 84 -13.27 10.91 -7.14
N LYS A 85 -13.52 11.95 -6.35
CA LYS A 85 -12.72 12.23 -5.15
C LYS A 85 -12.92 11.11 -4.13
N LEU A 86 -11.81 10.54 -3.65
CA LEU A 86 -11.86 9.52 -2.61
C LEU A 86 -12.13 10.15 -1.24
N VAL A 87 -12.89 9.44 -0.42
CA VAL A 87 -13.05 9.75 1.00
C VAL A 87 -11.99 8.93 1.75
N GLU A 88 -11.01 9.63 2.32
CA GLU A 88 -9.83 8.98 2.87
C GLU A 88 -9.60 9.35 4.34
N PRO A 89 -10.40 8.81 5.28
CA PRO A 89 -10.26 9.14 6.71
C PRO A 89 -8.91 8.69 7.29
N TYR A 90 -8.30 7.66 6.71
CA TYR A 90 -7.03 7.09 7.18
C TYR A 90 -5.81 8.01 6.96
N THR A 91 -5.94 9.07 6.18
CA THR A 91 -4.83 10.01 5.96
C THR A 91 -4.74 11.10 7.03
N ALA A 92 -5.68 11.14 7.97
CA ALA A 92 -5.75 12.17 9.00
C ALA A 92 -5.71 13.60 8.43
N GLY A 93 -6.31 13.81 7.25
CA GLY A 93 -6.36 15.11 6.60
C GLY A 93 -5.08 15.54 5.90
N LYS A 94 -4.06 14.71 5.86
CA LYS A 94 -2.79 15.05 5.19
C LYS A 94 -2.97 15.09 3.68
N PRO A 95 -2.42 16.12 3.01
CA PRO A 95 -2.58 16.27 1.56
C PRO A 95 -1.71 15.29 0.77
N SER A 96 -2.22 14.89 -0.39
CA SER A 96 -1.56 13.95 -1.30
C SER A 96 -1.05 14.70 -2.51
N TYR A 97 0.21 15.16 -2.45
CA TYR A 97 0.84 15.87 -3.55
C TYR A 97 1.69 14.94 -4.41
N PRO A 98 1.85 15.27 -5.71
CA PRO A 98 2.82 14.56 -6.55
C PRO A 98 4.22 14.59 -5.93
N LEU A 99 4.98 13.50 -6.12
CA LEU A 99 6.35 13.43 -5.64
C LEU A 99 7.32 13.54 -6.82
N THR A 100 8.49 14.11 -6.54
CA THR A 100 9.57 14.24 -7.51
C THR A 100 10.70 13.31 -7.09
N THR A 101 11.21 12.51 -8.03
CA THR A 101 12.35 11.61 -7.76
C THR A 101 13.64 12.42 -7.57
N ALA A 102 14.69 11.76 -7.07
CA ALA A 102 16.01 12.35 -6.94
C ALA A 102 16.57 12.85 -8.29
N TYR A 103 16.10 12.31 -9.40
CA TYR A 103 16.52 12.71 -10.75
C TYR A 103 15.65 13.81 -11.35
N GLY A 104 14.72 14.38 -10.57
CA GLY A 104 13.85 15.45 -11.01
C GLY A 104 12.67 15.02 -11.87
N THR A 105 12.39 13.71 -11.95
CA THR A 105 11.26 13.19 -12.71
C THR A 105 10.01 13.09 -11.84
N THR A 106 8.84 13.31 -12.45
CA THR A 106 7.55 13.16 -11.80
C THR A 106 6.65 12.28 -12.63
N ILE A 107 5.69 11.62 -11.96
CA ILE A 107 4.64 10.88 -12.66
C ILE A 107 3.68 11.88 -13.30
N SER A 108 3.26 11.62 -14.53
CA SER A 108 2.27 12.45 -15.22
C SER A 108 0.86 12.05 -14.81
N TYR A 109 0.03 13.05 -14.48
CA TYR A 109 -1.36 12.85 -14.09
C TYR A 109 -2.30 13.47 -15.12
N PRO A 110 -3.49 12.92 -15.34
CA PRO A 110 -4.00 11.69 -14.73
C PRO A 110 -3.21 10.45 -15.19
N TYR A 111 -3.05 9.51 -14.28
CA TYR A 111 -2.26 8.30 -14.55
C TYR A 111 -3.20 7.09 -14.69
N LYS A 112 -3.19 6.45 -15.84
CA LYS A 112 -3.97 5.22 -16.05
C LYS A 112 -3.15 4.02 -15.60
N VAL A 113 -3.69 3.27 -14.64
CA VAL A 113 -3.03 2.07 -14.13
C VAL A 113 -3.11 0.96 -15.17
N PRO A 114 -1.98 0.41 -15.63
CA PRO A 114 -1.99 -0.70 -16.58
C PRO A 114 -2.67 -1.95 -16.01
N GLU A 115 -3.22 -2.78 -16.88
CA GLU A 115 -3.76 -4.07 -16.48
C GLU A 115 -2.64 -4.91 -15.83
N GLY A 116 -2.99 -5.62 -14.75
CA GLY A 116 -2.03 -6.42 -13.99
C GLY A 116 -1.19 -5.62 -13.01
N GLU A 117 -1.47 -4.34 -12.84
CA GLU A 117 -0.77 -3.46 -11.90
C GLU A 117 -1.74 -2.82 -10.91
N ILE A 118 -1.19 -2.28 -9.84
CA ILE A 118 -1.94 -1.53 -8.84
C ILE A 118 -1.22 -0.24 -8.48
N TRP A 119 -1.98 0.75 -8.06
CA TRP A 119 -1.47 2.01 -7.53
C TRP A 119 -1.60 1.99 -6.02
N VAL A 120 -0.50 2.18 -5.32
CA VAL A 120 -0.44 2.10 -3.86
C VAL A 120 0.06 3.40 -3.26
N MET A 121 -0.47 3.77 -2.09
CA MET A 121 -0.04 4.96 -1.37
C MET A 121 0.03 4.67 0.12
N GLY A 122 0.99 5.29 0.80
CA GLY A 122 1.04 5.27 2.25
C GLY A 122 -0.05 6.17 2.85
N ASP A 123 -0.56 5.81 4.01
CA ASP A 123 -1.58 6.62 4.69
C ASP A 123 -1.00 7.94 5.21
N ASN A 124 0.28 7.92 5.58
CA ASN A 124 1.00 9.14 5.97
C ASN A 124 1.45 9.89 4.70
N ARG A 125 0.52 10.55 4.03
CA ARG A 125 0.68 11.13 2.68
C ARG A 125 1.83 12.11 2.55
N THR A 126 2.20 12.79 3.62
CA THR A 126 3.31 13.75 3.60
C THR A 126 4.65 13.10 3.92
N ASN A 127 4.69 11.82 4.24
CA ASN A 127 5.91 11.07 4.56
C ASN A 127 5.82 9.62 4.06
N SER A 128 5.66 9.46 2.75
CA SER A 128 5.58 8.14 2.13
C SER A 128 6.14 8.20 0.72
N GLN A 129 7.09 7.33 0.42
CA GLN A 129 7.51 7.05 -0.96
C GLN A 129 6.70 5.85 -1.45
N ASP A 130 5.85 6.08 -2.43
CA ASP A 130 4.88 5.12 -2.91
C ASP A 130 4.72 5.26 -4.43
N SER A 131 3.57 4.87 -4.99
CA SER A 131 3.37 4.94 -6.44
C SER A 131 3.51 6.36 -7.01
N ARG A 132 3.32 7.39 -6.20
CA ARG A 132 3.60 8.77 -6.63
C ARG A 132 5.08 8.97 -6.98
N TYR A 133 5.94 8.12 -6.44
CA TYR A 133 7.39 8.17 -6.65
C TYR A 133 7.86 7.14 -7.68
N PHE A 134 7.44 5.88 -7.56
CA PHE A 134 7.94 4.78 -8.42
C PHE A 134 6.92 4.24 -9.42
N GLY A 135 5.72 4.82 -9.48
CA GLY A 135 4.67 4.36 -10.40
C GLY A 135 3.87 3.18 -9.86
N SER A 136 2.95 2.67 -10.68
CA SER A 136 2.19 1.48 -10.31
C SER A 136 3.11 0.25 -10.25
N ILE A 137 2.69 -0.76 -9.50
CA ILE A 137 3.48 -1.98 -9.28
C ILE A 137 2.73 -3.20 -9.81
N PRO A 138 3.46 -4.24 -10.26
CA PRO A 138 2.81 -5.47 -10.69
C PRO A 138 2.06 -6.15 -9.55
N VAL A 139 0.88 -6.70 -9.83
CA VAL A 139 0.14 -7.52 -8.86
C VAL A 139 1.01 -8.69 -8.41
N ASP A 140 1.84 -9.23 -9.31
CA ASP A 140 2.74 -10.35 -8.99
C ASP A 140 3.79 -10.03 -7.93
N SER A 141 4.05 -8.75 -7.66
CA SER A 141 4.99 -8.36 -6.61
C SER A 141 4.37 -8.34 -5.21
N VAL A 142 3.05 -8.48 -5.12
CA VAL A 142 2.32 -8.48 -3.84
C VAL A 142 2.58 -9.81 -3.13
N THR A 143 3.05 -9.74 -1.89
CA THR A 143 3.36 -10.91 -1.09
C THR A 143 2.25 -11.30 -0.13
N GLY A 144 1.28 -10.42 0.10
CA GLY A 144 0.14 -10.74 0.94
C GLY A 144 -0.70 -9.52 1.30
N LYS A 145 -1.78 -9.79 2.02
CA LYS A 145 -2.68 -8.78 2.57
C LYS A 145 -2.41 -8.62 4.06
N ALA A 146 -2.12 -7.40 4.50
CA ALA A 146 -1.94 -7.10 5.91
C ALA A 146 -3.31 -7.08 6.59
N VAL A 147 -3.50 -7.88 7.63
CA VAL A 147 -4.83 -8.11 8.22
C VAL A 147 -4.92 -7.74 9.68
N PHE A 148 -3.80 -7.70 10.41
CA PHE A 148 -3.86 -7.52 11.85
C PHE A 148 -2.55 -6.99 12.42
N ILE A 149 -2.66 -6.00 13.34
CA ILE A 149 -1.55 -5.56 14.19
C ILE A 149 -1.63 -6.39 15.46
N TYR A 150 -0.61 -7.18 15.77
CA TYR A 150 -0.64 -8.04 16.95
C TYR A 150 0.28 -7.59 18.08
N TRP A 151 1.16 -6.65 17.82
CA TRP A 151 2.09 -6.12 18.82
C TRP A 151 2.50 -4.69 18.47
N PRO A 152 2.68 -3.77 19.40
CA PRO A 152 2.42 -3.94 20.83
C PRO A 152 0.93 -4.09 21.15
N LEU A 153 0.60 -4.62 22.32
CA LEU A 153 -0.78 -4.94 22.68
C LEU A 153 -1.72 -3.72 22.68
N ASN A 154 -1.21 -2.55 23.02
CA ASN A 154 -2.02 -1.32 23.01
C ASN A 154 -2.35 -0.82 21.61
N ASN A 155 -1.68 -1.34 20.56
CA ASN A 155 -1.98 -1.03 19.17
C ASN A 155 -2.69 -2.19 18.44
N MET A 156 -3.00 -3.29 19.15
CA MET A 156 -3.59 -4.47 18.55
C MET A 156 -4.94 -4.14 17.92
N ALA A 157 -5.06 -4.40 16.60
CA ALA A 157 -6.25 -4.06 15.85
C ALA A 157 -6.29 -4.79 14.51
N PRO A 158 -7.51 -5.10 13.99
CA PRO A 158 -7.66 -5.53 12.63
C PRO A 158 -7.36 -4.38 11.66
N LEU A 159 -6.88 -4.71 10.48
CA LEU A 159 -6.62 -3.76 9.40
C LEU A 159 -7.65 -3.93 8.29
N ASN A 160 -8.21 -2.81 7.85
CA ASN A 160 -9.20 -2.77 6.77
C ASN A 160 -8.74 -1.85 5.66
#